data_3d4602df0554404e1d5fbed879047786
#
_entry.id   3d4602df0554404e1d5fbed879047786
#
_cell.length_a   1.000
_cell.length_b   1.000
_cell.length_c   1.000
_cell.angle_alpha   90.00
_cell.angle_beta   90.00
_cell.angle_gamma   90.00
#
_symmetry.space_group_name_H-M   'P 1'
#
loop_
_entity.id
_entity.type
_entity.pdbx_description
1 polymer ?
#
loop_
_entity_poly.entity_id
_entity_poly.type
_entity_poly.pdbx_seq_one_letter_code
_entity_poly.pdbx_strand_id
1 'polypeptide(L)'
;MQYNDDYFNSEDFKELLDTYENAMQAGAPPFLDTDDLVDLADYYNNIGENDKAVEVVDHALELYPDATLPNVFKARQALMENDFEMARHYADVIGDKDDPDYHYLLAEIMIAEKHIEEADRYLSEYSKSVEKDEWEDFIKDCANLYVDYGINDKAYQWMMRSKGDDSSDFKELMARTLFGLGKYKDSERIFNELIDRDPYSLNYWNALASAQLMDEDYSNAITSSEYAIAIDPKDPEGLSSKAQGLFRLGNFEEALEYYRRLEEIVPDDDIVPLNKGVCLVNLGRHEEAISCLERALEMAGEKSEILPNIYQELALCYGNTKQLEKALKMIDAAIKLTSDPSDMLVIRGHILLECGEEDEAEKSFMKALNMSDDSPSIMLRIIVSLYDNRYVNSCYEMFLDFFEAVDDHHPDFNKGYAYMALCCWDLRKKDEFMEYLQKSVERNPREAKLVLGFLFPETMEPSEYVQYMERELNN
;
A
#
# COMPACT_ATOMS: atom_id res chain seq x y z
N MET A 1 -13.08 -0.39 20.54
CA MET A 1 -12.33 -0.77 21.78
C MET A 1 -11.31 -1.82 21.41
N GLN A 2 -10.01 -1.54 21.51
CA GLN A 2 -8.98 -2.60 21.49
C GLN A 2 -8.94 -3.17 22.90
N TYR A 3 -9.61 -4.30 23.11
CA TYR A 3 -9.40 -5.06 24.34
C TYR A 3 -7.98 -5.56 24.34
N ASN A 4 -7.29 -5.32 25.47
CA ASN A 4 -5.96 -5.80 25.70
C ASN A 4 -6.01 -7.34 25.65
N ASP A 5 -5.17 -8.01 24.85
CA ASP A 5 -5.07 -9.48 24.77
C ASP A 5 -4.95 -10.14 26.14
N ASP A 6 -4.43 -9.38 27.11
CA ASP A 6 -4.31 -9.80 28.52
C ASP A 6 -5.68 -10.08 29.19
N TYR A 7 -6.74 -9.34 28.85
CA TYR A 7 -8.07 -9.55 29.44
C TYR A 7 -8.69 -10.87 29.00
N PHE A 8 -8.69 -11.16 27.70
CA PHE A 8 -9.21 -12.45 27.18
C PHE A 8 -8.39 -13.66 27.60
N ASN A 9 -7.16 -13.46 28.08
CA ASN A 9 -6.32 -14.49 28.66
C ASN A 9 -6.50 -14.63 30.18
N SER A 10 -7.26 -13.75 30.83
CA SER A 10 -7.51 -13.78 32.28
C SER A 10 -8.28 -15.02 32.73
N GLU A 11 -8.14 -15.40 34.00
CA GLU A 11 -8.93 -16.51 34.57
C GLU A 11 -10.41 -16.15 34.65
N ASP A 12 -10.76 -14.89 34.96
CA ASP A 12 -12.13 -14.40 35.09
C ASP A 12 -12.88 -14.51 33.75
N PHE A 13 -12.23 -14.06 32.64
CA PHE A 13 -12.86 -14.16 31.31
C PHE A 13 -13.01 -15.64 30.85
N LYS A 14 -12.04 -16.49 31.13
CA LYS A 14 -12.14 -17.92 30.81
C LYS A 14 -13.29 -18.61 31.55
N GLU A 15 -13.52 -18.25 32.82
CA GLU A 15 -14.66 -18.76 33.59
C GLU A 15 -16.00 -18.27 33.01
N LEU A 16 -16.07 -17.01 32.56
CA LEU A 16 -17.23 -16.44 31.86
C LEU A 16 -17.51 -17.20 30.55
N LEU A 17 -16.47 -17.39 29.71
CA LEU A 17 -16.57 -18.10 28.43
C LEU A 17 -17.02 -19.56 28.63
N ASP A 18 -16.40 -20.28 29.57
CA ASP A 18 -16.78 -21.68 29.90
C ASP A 18 -18.24 -21.74 30.41
N THR A 19 -18.65 -20.78 31.20
CA THR A 19 -20.03 -20.69 31.72
C THR A 19 -21.03 -20.51 30.57
N TYR A 20 -20.73 -19.59 29.66
CA TYR A 20 -21.57 -19.33 28.50
C TYR A 20 -21.65 -20.53 27.56
N GLU A 21 -20.52 -21.10 27.18
CA GLU A 21 -20.46 -22.23 26.24
C GLU A 21 -21.16 -23.50 26.79
N ASN A 22 -20.97 -23.80 28.07
CA ASN A 22 -21.66 -24.92 28.73
C ASN A 22 -23.17 -24.74 28.76
N ALA A 23 -23.63 -23.53 29.02
CA ALA A 23 -25.05 -23.24 29.06
C ALA A 23 -25.70 -23.31 27.67
N MET A 24 -25.00 -22.80 26.64
CA MET A 24 -25.43 -22.89 25.24
C MET A 24 -25.51 -24.34 24.77
N GLN A 25 -24.52 -25.19 25.11
CA GLN A 25 -24.54 -26.64 24.82
C GLN A 25 -25.70 -27.35 25.52
N ALA A 26 -26.10 -26.90 26.70
CA ALA A 26 -27.27 -27.42 27.41
C ALA A 26 -28.60 -26.90 26.84
N GLY A 27 -28.59 -26.01 25.85
CA GLY A 27 -29.78 -25.43 25.24
C GLY A 27 -30.50 -24.42 26.14
N ALA A 28 -29.81 -23.86 27.11
CA ALA A 28 -30.35 -22.88 28.06
C ALA A 28 -29.36 -21.71 28.20
N PRO A 29 -29.45 -20.67 27.33
CA PRO A 29 -28.56 -19.50 27.39
C PRO A 29 -28.54 -18.92 28.82
N PRO A 30 -27.36 -18.56 29.36
CA PRO A 30 -27.26 -18.04 30.72
C PRO A 30 -27.81 -16.61 30.80
N PHE A 31 -28.34 -16.23 31.95
CA PHE A 31 -28.66 -14.85 32.21
C PHE A 31 -27.42 -14.13 32.71
N LEU A 32 -26.79 -13.39 31.79
CA LEU A 32 -25.60 -12.58 32.02
C LEU A 32 -25.96 -11.09 31.85
N ASP A 33 -25.15 -10.19 32.37
CA ASP A 33 -25.35 -8.77 32.12
C ASP A 33 -24.89 -8.36 30.71
N THR A 34 -25.09 -7.11 30.35
CA THR A 34 -24.78 -6.60 29.02
C THR A 34 -23.29 -6.57 28.72
N ASP A 35 -22.48 -6.25 29.73
CA ASP A 35 -21.06 -6.08 29.59
C ASP A 35 -20.40 -7.45 29.36
N ASP A 36 -20.75 -8.46 30.16
CA ASP A 36 -20.31 -9.84 29.97
C ASP A 36 -20.68 -10.38 28.57
N LEU A 37 -21.86 -10.08 28.06
CA LEU A 37 -22.32 -10.54 26.76
C LEU A 37 -21.58 -9.83 25.61
N VAL A 38 -21.28 -8.54 25.77
CA VAL A 38 -20.50 -7.81 24.77
C VAL A 38 -19.03 -8.26 24.77
N ASP A 39 -18.43 -8.49 25.94
CA ASP A 39 -17.07 -9.05 26.04
C ASP A 39 -16.97 -10.41 25.34
N LEU A 40 -17.98 -11.27 25.48
CA LEU A 40 -18.05 -12.55 24.76
C LEU A 40 -18.16 -12.36 23.24
N ALA A 41 -18.95 -11.39 22.79
CA ALA A 41 -19.11 -11.08 21.37
C ALA A 41 -17.82 -10.53 20.78
N ASP A 42 -17.13 -9.63 21.47
CA ASP A 42 -15.85 -9.08 21.05
C ASP A 42 -14.77 -10.17 20.99
N TYR A 43 -14.75 -11.09 21.96
CA TYR A 43 -13.85 -12.25 21.91
C TYR A 43 -14.09 -13.09 20.66
N TYR A 44 -15.35 -13.47 20.38
CA TYR A 44 -15.66 -14.29 19.19
C TYR A 44 -15.32 -13.56 17.89
N ASN A 45 -15.50 -12.26 17.82
CA ASN A 45 -15.05 -11.45 16.68
C ASN A 45 -13.52 -11.51 16.51
N ASN A 46 -12.77 -11.35 17.60
CA ASN A 46 -11.30 -11.37 17.55
C ASN A 46 -10.72 -12.71 17.07
N ILE A 47 -11.38 -13.83 17.39
CA ILE A 47 -10.95 -15.15 16.92
C ILE A 47 -11.55 -15.55 15.56
N GLY A 48 -12.32 -14.63 14.91
CA GLY A 48 -12.93 -14.84 13.60
C GLY A 48 -14.22 -15.67 13.59
N GLU A 49 -14.80 -15.97 14.76
CA GLU A 49 -16.07 -16.68 14.92
C GLU A 49 -17.27 -15.70 14.86
N ASN A 50 -17.36 -14.93 13.78
CA ASN A 50 -18.32 -13.84 13.65
C ASN A 50 -19.78 -14.26 13.84
N ASP A 51 -20.16 -15.46 13.38
CA ASP A 51 -21.54 -15.98 13.57
C ASP A 51 -21.88 -16.12 15.04
N LYS A 52 -20.93 -16.60 15.87
CA LYS A 52 -21.13 -16.71 17.33
C LYS A 52 -21.20 -15.34 17.99
N ALA A 53 -20.38 -14.38 17.55
CA ALA A 53 -20.47 -13.01 18.06
C ALA A 53 -21.87 -12.43 17.85
N VAL A 54 -22.44 -12.62 16.66
CA VAL A 54 -23.81 -12.20 16.35
C VAL A 54 -24.85 -12.91 17.22
N GLU A 55 -24.72 -14.24 17.44
CA GLU A 55 -25.62 -15.00 18.32
C GLU A 55 -25.61 -14.48 19.76
N VAL A 56 -24.43 -14.14 20.29
CA VAL A 56 -24.31 -13.56 21.65
C VAL A 56 -24.99 -12.21 21.73
N VAL A 57 -24.79 -11.33 20.74
CA VAL A 57 -25.43 -10.01 20.71
C VAL A 57 -26.94 -10.11 20.53
N ASP A 58 -27.42 -11.04 19.69
CA ASP A 58 -28.85 -11.28 19.55
C ASP A 58 -29.49 -11.74 20.90
N HIS A 59 -28.81 -12.61 21.63
CA HIS A 59 -29.22 -13.01 22.98
C HIS A 59 -29.20 -11.82 23.95
N ALA A 60 -28.18 -10.95 23.89
CA ALA A 60 -28.14 -9.73 24.70
C ALA A 60 -29.34 -8.81 24.43
N LEU A 61 -29.73 -8.63 23.16
CA LEU A 61 -30.87 -7.82 22.76
C LEU A 61 -32.24 -8.46 23.11
N GLU A 62 -32.30 -9.79 23.19
CA GLU A 62 -33.52 -10.46 23.74
C GLU A 62 -33.71 -10.16 25.21
N LEU A 63 -32.64 -10.05 26.01
CA LEU A 63 -32.68 -9.75 27.42
C LEU A 63 -32.79 -8.25 27.71
N TYR A 64 -32.06 -7.44 26.94
CA TYR A 64 -31.90 -6.00 27.13
C TYR A 64 -32.08 -5.26 25.80
N PRO A 65 -33.32 -5.09 25.30
CA PRO A 65 -33.57 -4.57 23.94
C PRO A 65 -33.06 -3.14 23.70
N ASP A 66 -32.97 -2.33 24.75
CA ASP A 66 -32.58 -0.91 24.68
C ASP A 66 -31.17 -0.65 25.21
N ALA A 67 -30.36 -1.69 25.46
CA ALA A 67 -29.00 -1.56 25.95
C ALA A 67 -28.08 -0.93 24.89
N THR A 68 -27.14 -0.07 25.31
CA THR A 68 -26.28 0.70 24.41
C THR A 68 -25.37 -0.21 23.60
N LEU A 69 -24.47 -0.95 24.24
CA LEU A 69 -23.39 -1.68 23.56
C LEU A 69 -23.88 -2.74 22.57
N PRO A 70 -24.89 -3.60 22.87
CA PRO A 70 -25.41 -4.55 21.89
C PRO A 70 -26.04 -3.87 20.66
N ASN A 71 -26.71 -2.74 20.84
CA ASN A 71 -27.28 -1.96 19.73
C ASN A 71 -26.17 -1.27 18.92
N VAL A 72 -25.11 -0.77 19.56
CA VAL A 72 -23.92 -0.22 18.88
C VAL A 72 -23.26 -1.30 18.00
N PHE A 73 -23.08 -2.53 18.51
CA PHE A 73 -22.55 -3.65 17.75
C PHE A 73 -23.38 -3.93 16.48
N LYS A 74 -24.69 -4.04 16.61
CA LYS A 74 -25.60 -4.26 15.47
C LYS A 74 -25.61 -3.10 14.49
N ALA A 75 -25.56 -1.87 14.99
CA ALA A 75 -25.47 -0.70 14.14
C ALA A 75 -24.18 -0.70 13.31
N ARG A 76 -23.03 -1.03 13.91
CA ARG A 76 -21.75 -1.16 13.21
C ARG A 76 -21.76 -2.28 12.17
N GLN A 77 -22.38 -3.43 12.48
CA GLN A 77 -22.60 -4.47 11.50
C GLN A 77 -23.41 -3.96 10.29
N ALA A 78 -24.49 -3.23 10.52
CA ALA A 78 -25.29 -2.62 9.45
C ALA A 78 -24.49 -1.58 8.64
N LEU A 79 -23.60 -0.80 9.29
CA LEU A 79 -22.70 0.14 8.59
C LEU A 79 -21.71 -0.57 7.67
N MET A 80 -21.17 -1.73 8.06
CA MET A 80 -20.29 -2.56 7.21
C MET A 80 -21.03 -3.05 5.96
N GLU A 81 -22.33 -3.31 6.08
CA GLU A 81 -23.21 -3.71 4.97
C GLU A 81 -23.75 -2.51 4.16
N ASN A 82 -23.39 -1.28 4.54
CA ASN A 82 -23.92 -0.01 4.02
C ASN A 82 -25.43 0.15 4.20
N ASP A 83 -26.03 -0.52 5.19
CA ASP A 83 -27.43 -0.35 5.57
C ASP A 83 -27.58 0.76 6.64
N PHE A 84 -27.53 2.00 6.17
CA PHE A 84 -27.61 3.18 7.04
C PHE A 84 -29.00 3.31 7.73
N GLU A 85 -30.08 2.80 7.11
CA GLU A 85 -31.41 2.83 7.72
C GLU A 85 -31.48 1.92 8.95
N MET A 86 -30.90 0.71 8.83
CA MET A 86 -30.84 -0.23 9.93
C MET A 86 -29.89 0.26 11.04
N ALA A 87 -28.74 0.85 10.69
CA ALA A 87 -27.84 1.45 11.68
C ALA A 87 -28.53 2.55 12.49
N ARG A 88 -29.28 3.43 11.84
CA ARG A 88 -30.11 4.46 12.53
C ARG A 88 -31.20 3.85 13.40
N HIS A 89 -31.84 2.77 12.94
CA HIS A 89 -32.85 2.06 13.72
C HIS A 89 -32.27 1.56 15.04
N TYR A 90 -31.10 0.91 15.03
CA TYR A 90 -30.46 0.45 16.26
C TYR A 90 -30.06 1.62 17.17
N ALA A 91 -29.54 2.72 16.61
CA ALA A 91 -29.26 3.93 17.39
C ALA A 91 -30.53 4.52 18.05
N ASP A 92 -31.68 4.52 17.36
CA ASP A 92 -32.94 5.03 17.88
C ASP A 92 -33.49 4.21 19.06
N VAL A 93 -33.24 2.89 19.07
CA VAL A 93 -33.71 1.96 20.13
C VAL A 93 -32.94 2.14 21.43
N ILE A 94 -31.68 2.58 21.41
CA ILE A 94 -30.86 2.79 22.61
C ILE A 94 -31.61 3.65 23.62
N GLY A 95 -31.73 3.13 24.85
CA GLY A 95 -32.50 3.76 25.93
C GLY A 95 -31.74 4.91 26.58
N ASP A 96 -30.46 4.74 26.84
CA ASP A 96 -29.59 5.77 27.42
C ASP A 96 -28.99 6.66 26.33
N LYS A 97 -29.54 7.86 26.20
CA LYS A 97 -29.09 8.85 25.22
C LYS A 97 -27.96 9.75 25.75
N ASP A 98 -27.61 9.63 27.03
CA ASP A 98 -26.51 10.36 27.66
C ASP A 98 -25.19 9.54 27.62
N ASP A 99 -25.30 8.26 27.26
CA ASP A 99 -24.15 7.34 27.11
C ASP A 99 -23.18 7.83 26.01
N PRO A 100 -21.85 7.94 26.28
CA PRO A 100 -20.87 8.33 25.29
C PRO A 100 -20.90 7.47 24.01
N ASP A 101 -21.08 6.16 24.11
CA ASP A 101 -21.12 5.25 22.97
C ASP A 101 -22.30 5.53 22.03
N TYR A 102 -23.42 6.00 22.55
CA TYR A 102 -24.52 6.49 21.72
C TYR A 102 -24.10 7.69 20.88
N HIS A 103 -23.37 8.65 21.47
CA HIS A 103 -22.91 9.84 20.76
C HIS A 103 -21.85 9.51 19.70
N TYR A 104 -20.94 8.58 20.02
CA TYR A 104 -19.96 8.10 19.04
C TYR A 104 -20.62 7.37 17.86
N LEU A 105 -21.63 6.51 18.14
CA LEU A 105 -22.39 5.84 17.11
C LEU A 105 -23.10 6.83 16.17
N LEU A 106 -23.74 7.87 16.69
CA LEU A 106 -24.38 8.87 15.84
C LEU A 106 -23.38 9.59 14.94
N ALA A 107 -22.21 9.95 15.47
CA ALA A 107 -21.14 10.54 14.67
C ALA A 107 -20.60 9.55 13.62
N GLU A 108 -20.45 8.28 13.98
CA GLU A 108 -20.01 7.21 13.09
C GLU A 108 -20.98 7.02 11.91
N ILE A 109 -22.29 6.99 12.17
CA ILE A 109 -23.31 6.94 11.12
C ILE A 109 -23.19 8.15 10.17
N MET A 110 -23.03 9.37 10.70
CA MET A 110 -22.85 10.58 9.88
C MET A 110 -21.58 10.48 9.01
N ILE A 111 -20.49 9.98 9.55
CA ILE A 111 -19.22 9.79 8.82
C ILE A 111 -19.40 8.77 7.68
N ALA A 112 -20.03 7.63 7.98
CA ALA A 112 -20.30 6.58 6.99
C ALA A 112 -21.18 7.09 5.83
N GLU A 113 -22.15 7.96 6.13
CA GLU A 113 -22.99 8.64 5.14
C GLU A 113 -22.28 9.79 4.41
N LYS A 114 -21.00 10.03 4.67
CA LYS A 114 -20.17 11.12 4.09
C LYS A 114 -20.53 12.53 4.58
N HIS A 115 -21.25 12.65 5.70
CA HIS A 115 -21.60 13.91 6.34
C HIS A 115 -20.55 14.34 7.39
N ILE A 116 -19.27 14.33 7.00
CA ILE A 116 -18.09 14.49 7.89
C ILE A 116 -18.16 15.78 8.72
N GLU A 117 -18.51 16.92 8.08
CA GLU A 117 -18.57 18.22 8.77
C GLU A 117 -19.77 18.31 9.75
N GLU A 118 -20.79 17.51 9.55
CA GLU A 118 -21.91 17.42 10.47
C GLU A 118 -21.52 16.60 11.71
N ALA A 119 -20.83 15.48 11.53
CA ALA A 119 -20.26 14.67 12.61
C ALA A 119 -19.30 15.50 13.47
N ASP A 120 -18.39 16.25 12.84
CA ASP A 120 -17.41 17.09 13.56
C ASP A 120 -18.10 18.20 14.40
N ARG A 121 -19.14 18.84 13.85
CA ARG A 121 -19.94 19.80 14.63
C ARG A 121 -20.70 19.15 15.77
N TYR A 122 -21.26 17.99 15.53
CA TYR A 122 -21.99 17.23 16.55
C TYR A 122 -21.06 16.85 17.72
N LEU A 123 -19.92 16.21 17.45
CA LEU A 123 -18.92 15.88 18.47
C LEU A 123 -18.38 17.14 19.17
N SER A 124 -18.15 18.23 18.45
CA SER A 124 -17.72 19.50 19.04
C SER A 124 -18.79 20.15 19.94
N GLU A 125 -20.06 19.92 19.68
CA GLU A 125 -21.14 20.36 20.60
C GLU A 125 -21.20 19.46 21.83
N TYR A 126 -21.17 18.13 21.62
CA TYR A 126 -21.17 17.15 22.71
C TYR A 126 -19.96 17.32 23.64
N SER A 127 -18.79 17.68 23.11
CA SER A 127 -17.57 17.93 23.88
C SER A 127 -17.74 18.94 25.03
N LYS A 128 -18.78 19.78 25.00
CA LYS A 128 -19.07 20.77 26.06
C LYS A 128 -19.69 20.13 27.31
N SER A 129 -20.25 18.94 27.19
CA SER A 129 -20.82 18.17 28.29
C SER A 129 -19.83 17.20 28.93
N VAL A 130 -18.70 16.91 28.24
CA VAL A 130 -17.68 15.97 28.72
C VAL A 130 -16.95 16.54 29.93
N GLU A 131 -16.81 15.71 30.97
CA GLU A 131 -16.09 16.07 32.18
C GLU A 131 -14.57 16.21 31.93
N LYS A 132 -13.87 16.93 32.81
CA LYS A 132 -12.47 17.26 32.57
C LYS A 132 -11.53 16.07 32.71
N ASP A 133 -11.88 15.12 33.53
CA ASP A 133 -11.17 13.86 33.76
C ASP A 133 -11.38 12.84 32.63
N GLU A 134 -12.50 12.92 31.92
CA GLU A 134 -12.79 12.09 30.75
C GLU A 134 -12.29 12.71 29.42
N TRP A 135 -11.76 13.92 29.46
CA TRP A 135 -11.42 14.70 28.27
C TRP A 135 -10.41 14.03 27.35
N GLU A 136 -9.36 13.43 27.91
CA GLU A 136 -8.31 12.81 27.09
C GLU A 136 -8.81 11.52 26.42
N ASP A 137 -9.66 10.75 27.11
CA ASP A 137 -10.28 9.55 26.54
C ASP A 137 -11.26 9.94 25.42
N PHE A 138 -12.12 10.94 25.67
CA PHE A 138 -13.00 11.49 24.64
C PHE A 138 -12.25 11.96 23.38
N ILE A 139 -11.09 12.62 23.53
CA ILE A 139 -10.27 13.03 22.39
C ILE A 139 -9.74 11.81 21.61
N LYS A 140 -9.28 10.77 22.32
CA LYS A 140 -8.80 9.53 21.70
C LYS A 140 -9.93 8.83 20.93
N ASP A 141 -11.12 8.73 21.52
CA ASP A 141 -12.26 8.08 20.90
C ASP A 141 -12.71 8.82 19.62
N CYS A 142 -12.81 10.17 19.71
CA CYS A 142 -13.08 10.99 18.52
C CYS A 142 -12.02 10.79 17.43
N ALA A 143 -10.74 10.75 17.80
CA ALA A 143 -9.66 10.57 16.83
C ALA A 143 -9.67 9.16 16.22
N ASN A 144 -9.87 8.11 17.03
CA ASN A 144 -10.01 6.74 16.54
C ASN A 144 -11.13 6.63 15.52
N LEU A 145 -12.30 7.20 15.82
CA LEU A 145 -13.43 7.20 14.92
C LEU A 145 -13.07 7.74 13.52
N TYR A 146 -12.32 8.85 13.44
CA TYR A 146 -11.89 9.39 12.16
C TYR A 146 -10.78 8.57 11.50
N VAL A 147 -9.86 7.98 12.28
CA VAL A 147 -8.80 7.11 11.75
C VAL A 147 -9.38 5.86 11.11
N ASP A 148 -10.39 5.24 11.72
CA ASP A 148 -11.05 4.03 11.21
C ASP A 148 -11.71 4.26 9.83
N TYR A 149 -12.14 5.49 9.57
CA TYR A 149 -12.67 5.90 8.26
C TYR A 149 -11.63 6.55 7.34
N GLY A 150 -10.34 6.54 7.70
CA GLY A 150 -9.25 7.11 6.90
C GLY A 150 -9.25 8.65 6.83
N ILE A 151 -9.98 9.33 7.73
CA ILE A 151 -10.12 10.80 7.75
C ILE A 151 -9.07 11.41 8.70
N ASN A 152 -7.80 11.16 8.39
CA ASN A 152 -6.67 11.45 9.27
C ASN A 152 -6.48 12.94 9.58
N ASP A 153 -6.92 13.85 8.72
CA ASP A 153 -6.87 15.30 8.97
C ASP A 153 -7.81 15.71 10.12
N LYS A 154 -9.00 15.13 10.22
CA LYS A 154 -9.92 15.36 11.34
C LYS A 154 -9.40 14.70 12.61
N ALA A 155 -8.91 13.45 12.53
CA ALA A 155 -8.28 12.77 13.67
C ALA A 155 -7.15 13.63 14.26
N TYR A 156 -6.26 14.14 13.43
CA TYR A 156 -5.18 15.03 13.87
C TYR A 156 -5.70 16.31 14.54
N GLN A 157 -6.75 16.95 13.99
CA GLN A 157 -7.36 18.14 14.57
C GLN A 157 -7.95 17.87 15.96
N TRP A 158 -8.55 16.69 16.17
CA TRP A 158 -9.06 16.27 17.47
C TRP A 158 -7.92 16.03 18.46
N MET A 159 -6.89 15.28 18.08
CA MET A 159 -5.73 15.01 18.93
C MET A 159 -5.00 16.29 19.35
N MET A 160 -4.96 17.31 18.51
CA MET A 160 -4.37 18.61 18.85
C MET A 160 -5.15 19.39 19.92
N ARG A 161 -6.32 18.91 20.35
CA ARG A 161 -7.10 19.48 21.47
C ARG A 161 -6.69 18.86 22.82
N SER A 162 -5.91 17.77 22.84
CA SER A 162 -5.34 17.17 24.04
C SER A 162 -4.53 18.18 24.83
N LYS A 163 -4.55 18.06 26.15
CA LYS A 163 -3.84 18.96 27.08
C LYS A 163 -2.48 18.40 27.54
N GLY A 164 -2.01 17.34 26.88
CA GLY A 164 -0.70 16.77 27.12
C GLY A 164 -0.75 15.31 27.57
N ASP A 165 -1.63 14.50 27.00
CA ASP A 165 -1.58 13.05 27.15
C ASP A 165 -0.27 12.52 26.57
N ASP A 166 0.53 11.84 27.39
CA ASP A 166 1.80 11.19 27.03
C ASP A 166 1.69 9.66 27.12
N SER A 167 0.46 9.14 27.20
CA SER A 167 0.21 7.68 27.22
C SER A 167 0.69 7.01 25.92
N SER A 168 1.02 5.73 26.01
CA SER A 168 1.43 4.97 24.83
C SER A 168 0.30 4.89 23.81
N ASP A 169 -0.94 4.73 24.25
CA ASP A 169 -2.12 4.65 23.37
C ASP A 169 -2.33 5.95 22.58
N PHE A 170 -2.20 7.12 23.26
CA PHE A 170 -2.29 8.40 22.59
C PHE A 170 -1.17 8.59 21.57
N LYS A 171 0.06 8.21 21.92
CA LYS A 171 1.20 8.28 21.00
C LYS A 171 1.04 7.35 19.81
N GLU A 172 0.59 6.13 20.03
CA GLU A 172 0.33 5.18 18.94
C GLU A 172 -0.73 5.72 17.98
N LEU A 173 -1.85 6.20 18.49
CA LEU A 173 -2.89 6.82 17.68
C LEU A 173 -2.36 8.04 16.91
N MET A 174 -1.54 8.88 17.54
CA MET A 174 -0.90 10.02 16.88
C MET A 174 0.04 9.57 15.76
N ALA A 175 0.86 8.54 16.00
CA ALA A 175 1.79 8.02 14.99
C ALA A 175 1.03 7.41 13.78
N ARG A 176 -0.03 6.66 14.02
CA ARG A 176 -0.92 6.12 12.97
C ARG A 176 -1.61 7.24 12.19
N THR A 177 -2.10 8.26 12.88
CA THR A 177 -2.71 9.44 12.25
C THR A 177 -1.71 10.18 11.36
N LEU A 178 -0.48 10.39 11.83
CA LEU A 178 0.59 11.04 11.06
C LEU A 178 1.00 10.19 9.85
N PHE A 179 1.06 8.87 10.01
CA PHE A 179 1.28 7.95 8.90
C PHE A 179 0.20 8.11 7.81
N GLY A 180 -1.07 8.10 8.20
CA GLY A 180 -2.19 8.30 7.27
C GLY A 180 -2.22 9.68 6.61
N LEU A 181 -1.56 10.70 7.21
CA LEU A 181 -1.34 12.03 6.61
C LEU A 181 -0.12 12.09 5.69
N GLY A 182 0.61 11.00 5.49
CA GLY A 182 1.86 10.98 4.73
C GLY A 182 3.04 11.66 5.45
N LYS A 183 2.92 11.96 6.75
CA LYS A 183 3.99 12.54 7.57
C LYS A 183 4.85 11.44 8.20
N TYR A 184 5.46 10.63 7.34
CA TYR A 184 6.14 9.39 7.74
C TYR A 184 7.27 9.62 8.73
N LYS A 185 8.08 10.66 8.57
CA LYS A 185 9.16 11.00 9.53
C LYS A 185 8.67 11.37 10.92
N ASP A 186 7.54 12.07 11.01
CA ASP A 186 6.94 12.40 12.28
C ASP A 186 6.36 11.15 12.96
N SER A 187 5.74 10.26 12.19
CA SER A 187 5.27 8.94 12.63
C SER A 187 6.43 8.08 13.14
N GLU A 188 7.50 7.95 12.35
CA GLU A 188 8.73 7.24 12.72
C GLU A 188 9.30 7.72 14.07
N ARG A 189 9.38 9.04 14.29
CA ARG A 189 9.87 9.59 15.55
C ARG A 189 9.05 9.13 16.75
N ILE A 190 7.72 9.09 16.61
CA ILE A 190 6.85 8.66 17.71
C ILE A 190 6.94 7.14 17.93
N PHE A 191 7.00 6.33 16.87
CA PHE A 191 7.22 4.89 17.04
C PHE A 191 8.55 4.56 17.69
N ASN A 192 9.62 5.29 17.39
CA ASN A 192 10.90 5.16 18.12
C ASN A 192 10.74 5.48 19.62
N GLU A 193 9.97 6.53 19.99
CA GLU A 193 9.68 6.83 21.41
C GLU A 193 8.86 5.71 22.09
N LEU A 194 7.95 5.07 21.36
CA LEU A 194 7.16 3.92 21.86
C LEU A 194 8.04 2.67 22.02
N ILE A 195 8.92 2.40 21.07
CA ILE A 195 9.90 1.30 21.15
C ILE A 195 10.86 1.49 22.32
N ASP A 196 11.26 2.73 22.62
CA ASP A 196 12.08 3.01 23.82
C ASP A 196 11.35 2.63 25.13
N ARG A 197 10.00 2.66 25.14
CA ARG A 197 9.18 2.23 26.29
C ARG A 197 8.95 0.72 26.31
N ASP A 198 8.66 0.14 25.14
CA ASP A 198 8.46 -1.29 24.95
C ASP A 198 9.23 -1.82 23.73
N PRO A 199 10.51 -2.22 23.94
CA PRO A 199 11.36 -2.72 22.85
C PRO A 199 10.94 -4.08 22.27
N TYR A 200 9.99 -4.77 22.92
CA TYR A 200 9.52 -6.07 22.49
C TYR A 200 8.14 -6.03 21.84
N SER A 201 7.56 -4.85 21.65
CA SER A 201 6.31 -4.70 20.91
C SER A 201 6.52 -4.97 19.42
N LEU A 202 5.98 -6.09 18.95
CA LEU A 202 5.98 -6.48 17.54
C LEU A 202 5.29 -5.41 16.67
N ASN A 203 4.14 -4.91 17.14
CA ASN A 203 3.34 -3.91 16.44
C ASN A 203 4.12 -2.62 16.18
N TYR A 204 4.91 -2.14 17.16
CA TYR A 204 5.68 -0.90 17.01
C TYR A 204 6.80 -1.06 15.99
N TRP A 205 7.50 -2.21 15.97
CA TRP A 205 8.54 -2.47 14.97
C TRP A 205 7.97 -2.59 13.55
N ASN A 206 6.82 -3.24 13.40
CA ASN A 206 6.13 -3.35 12.11
C ASN A 206 5.64 -1.99 11.62
N ALA A 207 5.02 -1.19 12.47
CA ALA A 207 4.57 0.15 12.13
C ALA A 207 5.74 1.08 11.77
N LEU A 208 6.88 0.97 12.48
CA LEU A 208 8.11 1.69 12.16
C LEU A 208 8.66 1.29 10.80
N ALA A 209 8.74 -0.02 10.51
CA ALA A 209 9.21 -0.52 9.22
C ALA A 209 8.31 -0.02 8.08
N SER A 210 7.00 -0.02 8.27
CA SER A 210 6.02 0.48 7.30
C SER A 210 6.19 1.98 7.05
N ALA A 211 6.39 2.79 8.10
CA ALA A 211 6.62 4.23 7.98
C ALA A 211 7.91 4.52 7.19
N GLN A 212 8.99 3.76 7.46
CA GLN A 212 10.28 3.88 6.75
C GLN A 212 10.18 3.43 5.29
N LEU A 213 9.41 2.38 4.97
CA LEU A 213 9.13 1.97 3.58
C LEU A 213 8.43 3.09 2.81
N MET A 214 7.45 3.72 3.42
CA MET A 214 6.68 4.82 2.79
C MET A 214 7.50 6.10 2.65
N ASP A 215 8.50 6.34 3.52
CA ASP A 215 9.46 7.45 3.43
C ASP A 215 10.66 7.12 2.49
N GLU A 216 10.62 5.96 1.82
CA GLU A 216 11.69 5.44 0.95
C GLU A 216 13.03 5.16 1.68
N ASP A 217 13.02 5.10 3.02
CA ASP A 217 14.18 4.71 3.82
C ASP A 217 14.26 3.18 3.95
N TYR A 218 14.54 2.54 2.83
CA TYR A 218 14.52 1.08 2.71
C TYR A 218 15.55 0.38 3.61
N SER A 219 16.68 1.02 3.87
CA SER A 219 17.74 0.44 4.71
C SER A 219 17.31 0.34 6.17
N ASN A 220 16.68 1.39 6.70
CA ASN A 220 16.15 1.38 8.05
C ASN A 220 14.91 0.49 8.15
N ALA A 221 14.04 0.48 7.13
CA ALA A 221 12.89 -0.43 7.08
C ALA A 221 13.30 -1.90 7.19
N ILE A 222 14.37 -2.32 6.49
CA ILE A 222 14.93 -3.67 6.61
C ILE A 222 15.40 -3.93 8.04
N THR A 223 16.08 -2.97 8.67
CA THR A 223 16.57 -3.12 10.05
C THR A 223 15.41 -3.25 11.03
N SER A 224 14.39 -2.40 10.92
CA SER A 224 13.20 -2.44 11.79
C SER A 224 12.44 -3.76 11.64
N SER A 225 12.27 -4.25 10.40
CA SER A 225 11.65 -5.54 10.14
C SER A 225 12.49 -6.73 10.66
N GLU A 226 13.81 -6.61 10.73
CA GLU A 226 14.68 -7.61 11.38
C GLU A 226 14.41 -7.72 12.88
N TYR A 227 14.14 -6.61 13.56
CA TYR A 227 13.73 -6.65 14.97
C TYR A 227 12.35 -7.30 15.14
N ALA A 228 11.37 -6.98 14.28
CA ALA A 228 10.08 -7.66 14.29
C ALA A 228 10.22 -9.18 14.11
N ILE A 229 10.99 -9.62 13.09
CA ILE A 229 11.28 -11.04 12.82
C ILE A 229 12.07 -11.71 13.96
N ALA A 230 12.89 -10.96 14.69
CA ALA A 230 13.61 -11.51 15.85
C ALA A 230 12.68 -11.73 17.05
N ILE A 231 11.62 -10.95 17.19
CA ILE A 231 10.57 -11.13 18.20
C ILE A 231 9.67 -12.30 17.81
N ASP A 232 9.13 -12.28 16.59
CA ASP A 232 8.38 -13.41 16.02
C ASP A 232 8.92 -13.78 14.62
N PRO A 233 9.63 -14.93 14.51
CA PRO A 233 10.17 -15.39 13.23
C PRO A 233 9.11 -15.76 12.16
N LYS A 234 7.83 -15.82 12.54
CA LYS A 234 6.71 -16.13 11.66
C LYS A 234 5.80 -14.92 11.44
N ASP A 235 6.18 -13.74 11.90
CA ASP A 235 5.41 -12.53 11.69
C ASP A 235 5.30 -12.19 10.20
N PRO A 236 4.07 -12.19 9.62
CA PRO A 236 3.89 -11.93 8.19
C PRO A 236 4.27 -10.50 7.80
N GLU A 237 3.99 -9.51 8.66
CA GLU A 237 4.24 -8.10 8.38
C GLU A 237 5.73 -7.80 8.31
N GLY A 238 6.51 -8.29 9.27
CA GLY A 238 7.96 -8.14 9.29
C GLY A 238 8.63 -8.82 8.10
N LEU A 239 8.18 -10.03 7.75
CA LEU A 239 8.69 -10.74 6.56
C LEU A 239 8.36 -9.99 5.27
N SER A 240 7.13 -9.47 5.14
CA SER A 240 6.68 -8.68 3.99
C SER A 240 7.46 -7.38 3.87
N SER A 241 7.59 -6.62 4.96
CA SER A 241 8.32 -5.35 5.00
C SER A 241 9.79 -5.53 4.63
N LYS A 242 10.43 -6.58 5.16
CA LYS A 242 11.82 -6.89 4.80
C LYS A 242 11.97 -7.25 3.33
N ALA A 243 11.08 -8.10 2.80
CA ALA A 243 11.11 -8.46 1.38
C ALA A 243 10.90 -7.23 0.48
N GLN A 244 9.97 -6.34 0.83
CA GLN A 244 9.73 -5.11 0.08
C GLN A 244 10.94 -4.17 0.13
N GLY A 245 11.55 -3.95 1.29
CA GLY A 245 12.76 -3.13 1.43
C GLY A 245 13.92 -3.66 0.58
N LEU A 246 14.18 -4.97 0.64
CA LEU A 246 15.19 -5.64 -0.19
C LEU A 246 14.89 -5.50 -1.70
N PHE A 247 13.63 -5.69 -2.10
CA PHE A 247 13.20 -5.50 -3.48
C PHE A 247 13.47 -4.07 -3.97
N ARG A 248 13.12 -3.07 -3.17
CA ARG A 248 13.34 -1.65 -3.51
C ARG A 248 14.82 -1.27 -3.62
N LEU A 249 15.70 -1.95 -2.89
CA LEU A 249 17.16 -1.80 -3.01
C LEU A 249 17.76 -2.62 -4.17
N GLY A 250 16.98 -3.42 -4.91
CA GLY A 250 17.43 -4.27 -5.99
C GLY A 250 18.03 -5.60 -5.55
N ASN A 251 17.91 -5.95 -4.27
CA ASN A 251 18.38 -7.23 -3.71
C ASN A 251 17.35 -8.34 -3.96
N PHE A 252 17.05 -8.61 -5.24
CA PHE A 252 15.93 -9.46 -5.65
C PHE A 252 16.02 -10.91 -5.18
N GLU A 253 17.23 -11.48 -5.12
CA GLU A 253 17.44 -12.86 -4.67
C GLU A 253 17.11 -13.00 -3.17
N GLU A 254 17.56 -12.04 -2.35
CA GLU A 254 17.23 -12.03 -0.92
C GLU A 254 15.73 -11.76 -0.68
N ALA A 255 15.14 -10.81 -1.42
CA ALA A 255 13.71 -10.54 -1.37
C ALA A 255 12.88 -11.80 -1.67
N LEU A 256 13.26 -12.55 -2.72
CA LEU A 256 12.62 -13.80 -3.11
C LEU A 256 12.64 -14.84 -1.97
N GLU A 257 13.72 -14.91 -1.19
CA GLU A 257 13.81 -15.82 -0.04
C GLU A 257 12.81 -15.45 1.07
N TYR A 258 12.64 -14.14 1.37
CA TYR A 258 11.66 -13.70 2.36
C TYR A 258 10.23 -13.87 1.88
N TYR A 259 9.94 -13.67 0.59
CA TYR A 259 8.62 -13.98 0.02
C TYR A 259 8.32 -15.50 0.04
N ARG A 260 9.32 -16.39 -0.08
CA ARG A 260 9.12 -17.84 0.10
C ARG A 260 8.73 -18.18 1.54
N ARG A 261 9.41 -17.57 2.52
CA ARG A 261 9.05 -17.77 3.93
C ARG A 261 7.66 -17.26 4.24
N LEU A 262 7.30 -16.10 3.66
CA LEU A 262 5.96 -15.53 3.81
C LEU A 262 4.88 -16.45 3.23
N GLU A 263 5.11 -17.04 2.04
CA GLU A 263 4.18 -17.97 1.40
C GLU A 263 3.91 -19.24 2.25
N GLU A 264 4.88 -19.70 3.03
CA GLU A 264 4.70 -20.82 3.94
C GLU A 264 3.76 -20.50 5.11
N ILE A 265 3.63 -19.23 5.46
CA ILE A 265 2.83 -18.74 6.58
C ILE A 265 1.43 -18.33 6.11
N VAL A 266 1.35 -17.65 4.98
CA VAL A 266 0.10 -17.15 4.37
C VAL A 266 -0.08 -17.74 2.96
N PRO A 267 -0.37 -19.03 2.83
CA PRO A 267 -0.41 -19.74 1.54
C PRO A 267 -1.55 -19.26 0.62
N ASP A 268 -2.56 -18.62 1.18
CA ASP A 268 -3.76 -18.16 0.47
C ASP A 268 -3.70 -16.69 0.07
N ASP A 269 -2.56 -16.00 0.29
CA ASP A 269 -2.33 -14.61 -0.13
C ASP A 269 -1.92 -14.58 -1.61
N ASP A 270 -2.73 -13.94 -2.46
CA ASP A 270 -2.50 -13.83 -3.92
C ASP A 270 -1.42 -12.80 -4.30
N ILE A 271 -1.04 -11.90 -3.39
CA ILE A 271 0.01 -10.90 -3.58
C ILE A 271 1.40 -11.54 -3.49
N VAL A 272 1.58 -12.54 -2.63
CA VAL A 272 2.89 -13.17 -2.41
C VAL A 272 3.43 -13.82 -3.69
N PRO A 273 2.68 -14.69 -4.41
CA PRO A 273 3.18 -15.25 -5.66
C PRO A 273 3.37 -14.21 -6.76
N LEU A 274 2.61 -13.11 -6.79
CA LEU A 274 2.86 -11.97 -7.68
C LEU A 274 4.23 -11.36 -7.39
N ASN A 275 4.53 -11.00 -6.14
CA ASN A 275 5.79 -10.38 -5.75
C ASN A 275 6.99 -11.30 -6.00
N LYS A 276 6.86 -12.61 -5.79
CA LYS A 276 7.86 -13.63 -6.18
C LYS A 276 8.10 -13.62 -7.69
N GLY A 277 7.02 -13.56 -8.47
CA GLY A 277 7.08 -13.47 -9.92
C GLY A 277 7.85 -12.24 -10.37
N VAL A 278 7.55 -11.07 -9.80
CA VAL A 278 8.23 -9.79 -10.12
C VAL A 278 9.73 -9.85 -9.72
N CYS A 279 10.08 -10.44 -8.59
CA CYS A 279 11.50 -10.68 -8.24
C CYS A 279 12.20 -11.52 -9.31
N LEU A 280 11.56 -12.61 -9.75
CA LEU A 280 12.10 -13.52 -10.76
C LEU A 280 12.24 -12.86 -12.15
N VAL A 281 11.30 -11.97 -12.50
CA VAL A 281 11.40 -11.14 -13.72
C VAL A 281 12.66 -10.27 -13.67
N ASN A 282 12.88 -9.57 -12.56
CA ASN A 282 14.07 -8.72 -12.39
C ASN A 282 15.39 -9.53 -12.38
N LEU A 283 15.34 -10.80 -11.98
CA LEU A 283 16.47 -11.73 -12.07
C LEU A 283 16.65 -12.37 -13.46
N GLY A 284 15.77 -12.08 -14.43
CA GLY A 284 15.78 -12.67 -15.77
C GLY A 284 15.34 -14.14 -15.82
N ARG A 285 14.73 -14.64 -14.73
CA ARG A 285 14.28 -16.04 -14.57
C ARG A 285 12.82 -16.21 -15.02
N HIS A 286 12.58 -15.88 -16.31
CA HIS A 286 11.23 -15.73 -16.85
C HIS A 286 10.36 -17.00 -16.78
N GLU A 287 10.91 -18.21 -16.99
CA GLU A 287 10.16 -19.46 -16.89
C GLU A 287 9.63 -19.72 -15.47
N GLU A 288 10.45 -19.43 -14.47
CA GLU A 288 10.05 -19.56 -13.06
C GLU A 288 9.04 -18.46 -12.68
N ALA A 289 9.25 -17.24 -13.19
CA ALA A 289 8.31 -16.13 -13.00
C ALA A 289 6.91 -16.48 -13.53
N ILE A 290 6.81 -17.06 -14.73
CA ILE A 290 5.53 -17.50 -15.30
C ILE A 290 4.80 -18.42 -14.33
N SER A 291 5.48 -19.40 -13.74
CA SER A 291 4.84 -20.35 -12.81
C SER A 291 4.29 -19.65 -11.55
N CYS A 292 5.00 -18.68 -11.01
CA CYS A 292 4.53 -17.91 -9.85
C CYS A 292 3.35 -16.99 -10.24
N LEU A 293 3.44 -16.32 -11.38
CA LEU A 293 2.41 -15.39 -11.86
C LEU A 293 1.13 -16.11 -12.30
N GLU A 294 1.23 -17.30 -12.92
CA GLU A 294 0.07 -18.14 -13.23
C GLU A 294 -0.64 -18.58 -11.93
N ARG A 295 0.11 -18.92 -10.88
CA ARG A 295 -0.46 -19.22 -9.57
C ARG A 295 -1.15 -17.98 -8.95
N ALA A 296 -0.53 -16.80 -9.02
CA ALA A 296 -1.17 -15.55 -8.58
C ALA A 296 -2.49 -15.32 -9.32
N LEU A 297 -2.51 -15.58 -10.64
CA LEU A 297 -3.70 -15.45 -11.47
C LEU A 297 -4.82 -16.45 -11.10
N GLU A 298 -4.45 -17.69 -10.73
CA GLU A 298 -5.40 -18.70 -10.27
C GLU A 298 -6.02 -18.36 -8.90
N MET A 299 -5.26 -17.69 -8.03
CA MET A 299 -5.71 -17.28 -6.70
C MET A 299 -6.51 -15.99 -6.73
N ALA A 300 -6.18 -15.07 -7.62
CA ALA A 300 -6.85 -13.78 -7.74
C ALA A 300 -8.31 -13.93 -8.17
N GLY A 301 -9.22 -13.34 -7.43
CA GLY A 301 -10.64 -13.29 -7.80
C GLY A 301 -10.89 -12.43 -9.05
N GLU A 302 -12.01 -12.66 -9.74
CA GLU A 302 -12.37 -11.96 -11.00
C GLU A 302 -12.38 -10.42 -10.90
N LYS A 303 -12.52 -9.87 -9.70
CA LYS A 303 -12.56 -8.42 -9.42
C LYS A 303 -11.31 -7.92 -8.68
N SER A 304 -10.27 -8.74 -8.58
CA SER A 304 -9.04 -8.38 -7.87
C SER A 304 -8.34 -7.20 -8.56
N GLU A 305 -7.94 -6.23 -7.77
CA GLU A 305 -7.23 -5.02 -8.26
C GLU A 305 -5.82 -5.33 -8.77
N ILE A 306 -5.25 -6.49 -8.41
CA ILE A 306 -3.90 -6.89 -8.86
C ILE A 306 -3.90 -7.58 -10.24
N LEU A 307 -5.06 -7.92 -10.80
CA LEU A 307 -5.15 -8.60 -12.11
C LEU A 307 -4.40 -7.87 -13.24
N PRO A 308 -4.53 -6.54 -13.40
CA PRO A 308 -3.78 -5.83 -14.45
C PRO A 308 -2.27 -6.02 -14.31
N ASN A 309 -1.74 -6.01 -13.08
CA ASN A 309 -0.32 -6.21 -12.81
C ASN A 309 0.12 -7.64 -13.14
N ILE A 310 -0.66 -8.65 -12.73
CA ILE A 310 -0.37 -10.06 -13.05
C ILE A 310 -0.35 -10.26 -14.57
N TYR A 311 -1.33 -9.74 -15.29
CA TYR A 311 -1.39 -9.87 -16.75
C TYR A 311 -0.24 -9.15 -17.44
N GLN A 312 0.16 -7.98 -16.95
CA GLN A 312 1.32 -7.24 -17.47
C GLN A 312 2.61 -8.04 -17.32
N GLU A 313 2.89 -8.54 -16.13
CA GLU A 313 4.11 -9.30 -15.85
C GLU A 313 4.15 -10.64 -16.63
N LEU A 314 3.01 -11.33 -16.73
CA LEU A 314 2.90 -12.52 -17.58
C LEU A 314 3.14 -12.19 -19.05
N ALA A 315 2.62 -11.08 -19.55
CA ALA A 315 2.83 -10.66 -20.94
C ALA A 315 4.30 -10.42 -21.24
N LEU A 316 5.02 -9.72 -20.35
CA LEU A 316 6.46 -9.51 -20.47
C LEU A 316 7.25 -10.82 -20.43
N CYS A 317 6.92 -11.72 -19.49
CA CYS A 317 7.57 -13.02 -19.40
C CYS A 317 7.34 -13.88 -20.65
N TYR A 318 6.11 -13.93 -21.16
CA TYR A 318 5.81 -14.65 -22.40
C TYR A 318 6.48 -14.02 -23.63
N GLY A 319 6.59 -12.68 -23.69
CA GLY A 319 7.37 -11.98 -24.72
C GLY A 319 8.83 -12.40 -24.72
N ASN A 320 9.48 -12.30 -23.57
CA ASN A 320 10.88 -12.69 -23.37
C ASN A 320 11.14 -14.18 -23.70
N THR A 321 10.17 -15.06 -23.43
CA THR A 321 10.27 -16.49 -23.78
C THR A 321 9.75 -16.80 -25.20
N LYS A 322 9.49 -15.77 -26.02
CA LYS A 322 9.05 -15.86 -27.43
C LYS A 322 7.71 -16.58 -27.64
N GLN A 323 6.83 -16.50 -26.65
CA GLN A 323 5.47 -17.05 -26.69
C GLN A 323 4.46 -15.94 -27.06
N LEU A 324 4.60 -15.34 -28.27
CA LEU A 324 3.86 -14.13 -28.67
C LEU A 324 2.34 -14.21 -28.49
N GLU A 325 1.70 -15.31 -28.90
CA GLU A 325 0.24 -15.46 -28.79
C GLU A 325 -0.23 -15.34 -27.33
N LYS A 326 0.51 -15.96 -26.39
CA LYS A 326 0.18 -15.87 -24.98
C LYS A 326 0.46 -14.47 -24.45
N ALA A 327 1.59 -13.86 -24.83
CA ALA A 327 1.94 -12.50 -24.45
C ALA A 327 0.85 -11.50 -24.85
N LEU A 328 0.39 -11.56 -26.10
CA LEU A 328 -0.68 -10.70 -26.60
C LEU A 328 -2.01 -10.95 -25.87
N LYS A 329 -2.35 -12.21 -25.59
CA LYS A 329 -3.55 -12.53 -24.82
C LYS A 329 -3.54 -11.90 -23.44
N MET A 330 -2.38 -11.93 -22.73
CA MET A 330 -2.25 -11.36 -21.39
C MET A 330 -2.30 -9.84 -21.45
N ILE A 331 -1.52 -9.19 -22.31
CA ILE A 331 -1.53 -7.72 -22.37
C ILE A 331 -2.88 -7.16 -22.85
N ASP A 332 -3.58 -7.84 -23.76
CA ASP A 332 -4.93 -7.45 -24.19
C ASP A 332 -5.98 -7.63 -23.06
N ALA A 333 -5.75 -8.55 -22.12
CA ALA A 333 -6.56 -8.68 -20.90
C ALA A 333 -6.30 -7.51 -19.93
N ALA A 334 -5.03 -7.13 -19.70
CA ALA A 334 -4.67 -5.98 -18.88
C ALA A 334 -5.27 -4.68 -19.43
N ILE A 335 -5.19 -4.46 -20.75
CA ILE A 335 -5.76 -3.28 -21.44
C ILE A 335 -7.26 -3.12 -21.18
N LYS A 336 -8.01 -4.22 -21.08
CA LYS A 336 -9.46 -4.18 -20.85
C LYS A 336 -9.84 -3.81 -19.41
N LEU A 337 -8.97 -4.06 -18.47
CA LEU A 337 -9.21 -3.81 -17.04
C LEU A 337 -8.74 -2.42 -16.61
N THR A 338 -7.93 -1.76 -17.40
CA THR A 338 -7.31 -0.48 -17.06
C THR A 338 -8.08 0.69 -17.66
N SER A 339 -8.36 1.72 -16.87
CA SER A 339 -9.07 2.93 -17.33
C SER A 339 -8.25 3.77 -18.31
N ASP A 340 -6.94 3.85 -18.10
CA ASP A 340 -5.97 4.43 -19.04
C ASP A 340 -5.00 3.34 -19.51
N PRO A 341 -5.20 2.75 -20.69
CA PRO A 341 -4.36 1.69 -21.20
C PRO A 341 -3.12 2.16 -21.95
N SER A 342 -2.77 3.45 -21.94
CA SER A 342 -1.66 3.99 -22.72
C SER A 342 -0.35 3.29 -22.43
N ASP A 343 -0.04 3.06 -21.15
CA ASP A 343 1.16 2.32 -20.73
C ASP A 343 1.15 0.87 -21.19
N MET A 344 0.00 0.19 -21.10
CA MET A 344 -0.15 -1.21 -21.54
C MET A 344 0.01 -1.35 -23.06
N LEU A 345 -0.41 -0.33 -23.83
CA LEU A 345 -0.20 -0.27 -25.26
C LEU A 345 1.27 -0.11 -25.63
N VAL A 346 2.03 0.65 -24.85
CA VAL A 346 3.51 0.73 -25.02
C VAL A 346 4.16 -0.64 -24.76
N ILE A 347 3.77 -1.33 -23.70
CA ILE A 347 4.27 -2.68 -23.39
C ILE A 347 3.90 -3.67 -24.52
N ARG A 348 2.67 -3.57 -25.04
CA ARG A 348 2.25 -4.37 -26.20
C ARG A 348 3.13 -4.12 -27.42
N GLY A 349 3.44 -2.87 -27.71
CA GLY A 349 4.36 -2.50 -28.79
C GLY A 349 5.77 -3.04 -28.55
N HIS A 350 6.28 -2.95 -27.33
CA HIS A 350 7.57 -3.50 -26.96
C HIS A 350 7.67 -5.01 -27.21
N ILE A 351 6.68 -5.79 -26.75
CA ILE A 351 6.59 -7.24 -26.96
C ILE A 351 6.56 -7.59 -28.45
N LEU A 352 5.82 -6.81 -29.24
CA LEU A 352 5.74 -7.00 -30.69
C LEU A 352 7.10 -6.75 -31.38
N LEU A 353 7.82 -5.68 -30.99
CA LEU A 353 9.19 -5.41 -31.49
C LEU A 353 10.15 -6.54 -31.15
N GLU A 354 10.12 -7.04 -29.91
CA GLU A 354 10.95 -8.18 -29.49
C GLU A 354 10.71 -9.45 -30.32
N CYS A 355 9.49 -9.58 -30.86
CA CYS A 355 9.10 -10.71 -31.73
C CYS A 355 9.23 -10.39 -33.23
N GLY A 356 9.65 -9.17 -33.62
CA GLY A 356 9.85 -8.75 -35.01
C GLY A 356 8.59 -8.32 -35.75
N GLU A 357 7.49 -8.05 -35.03
CA GLU A 357 6.19 -7.62 -35.58
C GLU A 357 6.11 -6.09 -35.63
N GLU A 358 6.95 -5.45 -36.43
CA GLU A 358 7.17 -3.99 -36.47
C GLU A 358 5.88 -3.21 -36.79
N ASP A 359 5.11 -3.60 -37.81
CA ASP A 359 3.90 -2.90 -38.23
C ASP A 359 2.82 -2.88 -37.14
N GLU A 360 2.68 -3.96 -36.38
CA GLU A 360 1.72 -4.05 -35.26
C GLU A 360 2.22 -3.31 -34.02
N ALA A 361 3.53 -3.26 -33.83
CA ALA A 361 4.15 -2.47 -32.77
C ALA A 361 3.90 -0.97 -32.99
N GLU A 362 4.13 -0.47 -34.21
CA GLU A 362 3.86 0.92 -34.58
C GLU A 362 2.40 1.30 -34.32
N LYS A 363 1.44 0.43 -34.72
CA LYS A 363 0.00 0.66 -34.43
C LYS A 363 -0.28 0.76 -32.92
N SER A 364 0.38 -0.06 -32.12
CA SER A 364 0.22 -0.04 -30.67
C SER A 364 0.77 1.27 -30.07
N PHE A 365 1.94 1.73 -30.51
CA PHE A 365 2.54 2.99 -30.08
C PHE A 365 1.71 4.21 -30.49
N MET A 366 1.26 4.25 -31.76
CA MET A 366 0.39 5.33 -32.25
C MET A 366 -0.92 5.39 -31.47
N LYS A 367 -1.48 4.23 -31.11
CA LYS A 367 -2.68 4.18 -30.27
C LYS A 367 -2.40 4.69 -28.86
N ALA A 368 -1.25 4.37 -28.27
CA ALA A 368 -0.84 4.86 -26.97
C ALA A 368 -0.71 6.39 -26.95
N LEU A 369 -0.05 6.98 -27.96
CA LEU A 369 0.09 8.42 -28.11
C LEU A 369 -1.27 9.11 -28.26
N ASN A 370 -2.11 8.63 -29.17
CA ASN A 370 -3.44 9.19 -29.39
C ASN A 370 -4.33 9.15 -28.12
N MET A 371 -4.23 8.12 -27.30
CA MET A 371 -5.02 8.00 -26.06
C MET A 371 -4.51 8.86 -24.93
N SER A 372 -3.23 9.18 -24.94
CA SER A 372 -2.56 10.02 -23.92
C SER A 372 -2.42 11.49 -24.35
N ASP A 373 -3.06 11.92 -25.45
CA ASP A 373 -2.91 13.26 -26.03
C ASP A 373 -1.43 13.62 -26.25
N ASP A 374 -0.66 12.71 -26.83
CA ASP A 374 0.78 12.84 -27.09
C ASP A 374 1.60 13.14 -25.82
N SER A 375 1.22 12.54 -24.70
CA SER A 375 1.90 12.74 -23.42
C SER A 375 3.41 12.50 -23.54
N PRO A 376 4.25 13.47 -23.10
CA PRO A 376 5.71 13.30 -23.10
C PRO A 376 6.19 12.06 -22.32
N SER A 377 5.47 11.66 -21.29
CA SER A 377 5.79 10.45 -20.52
C SER A 377 5.62 9.18 -21.37
N ILE A 378 4.53 9.07 -22.12
CA ILE A 378 4.29 7.93 -23.02
C ILE A 378 5.29 7.94 -24.18
N MET A 379 5.56 9.12 -24.76
CA MET A 379 6.56 9.27 -25.82
C MET A 379 7.93 8.78 -25.36
N LEU A 380 8.38 9.18 -24.17
CA LEU A 380 9.67 8.73 -23.62
C LEU A 380 9.71 7.20 -23.42
N ARG A 381 8.63 6.59 -22.94
CA ARG A 381 8.54 5.13 -22.79
C ARG A 381 8.60 4.39 -24.14
N ILE A 382 7.99 4.94 -25.19
CA ILE A 382 8.10 4.39 -26.54
C ILE A 382 9.54 4.49 -27.03
N ILE A 383 10.20 5.63 -26.82
CA ILE A 383 11.60 5.84 -27.19
C ILE A 383 12.52 4.81 -26.50
N VAL A 384 12.33 4.59 -25.20
CA VAL A 384 13.10 3.58 -24.45
C VAL A 384 12.83 2.17 -25.04
N SER A 385 11.56 1.85 -25.33
CA SER A 385 11.18 0.58 -25.97
C SER A 385 11.86 0.38 -27.34
N LEU A 386 11.95 1.43 -28.17
CA LEU A 386 12.66 1.39 -29.46
C LEU A 386 14.15 1.16 -29.24
N TYR A 387 14.76 1.84 -28.26
CA TYR A 387 16.18 1.69 -27.95
C TYR A 387 16.52 0.26 -27.51
N ASP A 388 15.73 -0.30 -26.57
CA ASP A 388 15.93 -1.66 -26.04
C ASP A 388 15.85 -2.71 -27.15
N ASN A 389 15.00 -2.47 -28.14
CA ASN A 389 14.84 -3.33 -29.33
C ASN A 389 15.82 -2.99 -30.49
N ARG A 390 16.83 -2.14 -30.26
CA ARG A 390 17.89 -1.77 -31.21
C ARG A 390 17.46 -0.91 -32.40
N TYR A 391 16.31 -0.26 -32.34
CA TYR A 391 15.84 0.72 -33.31
C TYR A 391 16.44 2.11 -33.05
N VAL A 392 17.77 2.19 -32.93
CA VAL A 392 18.49 3.38 -32.44
C VAL A 392 18.24 4.62 -33.32
N ASN A 393 18.13 4.46 -34.66
CA ASN A 393 17.82 5.58 -35.54
C ASN A 393 16.43 6.16 -35.29
N SER A 394 15.40 5.30 -35.19
CA SER A 394 14.03 5.73 -34.91
C SER A 394 13.93 6.36 -33.51
N CYS A 395 14.66 5.79 -32.56
CA CYS A 395 14.78 6.35 -31.21
C CYS A 395 15.36 7.77 -31.23
N TYR A 396 16.45 7.98 -31.98
CA TYR A 396 17.06 9.30 -32.12
C TYR A 396 16.13 10.33 -32.77
N GLU A 397 15.45 9.98 -33.87
CA GLU A 397 14.49 10.86 -34.56
C GLU A 397 13.34 11.21 -33.60
N MET A 398 12.79 10.24 -32.91
CA MET A 398 11.70 10.48 -31.98
C MET A 398 12.13 11.32 -30.75
N PHE A 399 13.42 11.27 -30.34
CA PHE A 399 13.94 12.18 -29.34
C PHE A 399 13.98 13.65 -29.82
N LEU A 400 14.28 13.88 -31.09
CA LEU A 400 14.21 15.25 -31.63
C LEU A 400 12.78 15.80 -31.52
N ASP A 401 11.77 15.01 -31.94
CA ASP A 401 10.37 15.38 -31.81
C ASP A 401 9.97 15.58 -30.34
N PHE A 402 10.47 14.72 -29.45
CA PHE A 402 10.23 14.80 -28.02
C PHE A 402 10.74 16.13 -27.43
N PHE A 403 11.99 16.52 -27.74
CA PHE A 403 12.55 17.77 -27.22
C PHE A 403 11.96 19.02 -27.88
N GLU A 404 11.36 18.90 -29.09
CA GLU A 404 10.54 19.98 -29.66
C GLU A 404 9.17 20.13 -28.97
N ALA A 405 8.59 19.01 -28.51
CA ALA A 405 7.26 18.98 -27.87
C ALA A 405 7.29 19.39 -26.39
N VAL A 406 8.43 19.23 -25.70
CA VAL A 406 8.58 19.59 -24.29
C VAL A 406 9.31 20.91 -24.15
N ASP A 407 8.97 21.69 -23.09
CA ASP A 407 9.76 22.87 -22.70
C ASP A 407 11.03 22.39 -21.95
N ASP A 408 12.07 22.06 -22.72
CA ASP A 408 13.33 21.57 -22.16
C ASP A 408 14.12 22.64 -21.37
N HIS A 409 13.66 23.91 -21.44
CA HIS A 409 14.21 25.01 -20.66
C HIS A 409 13.54 25.15 -19.29
N HIS A 410 12.38 24.47 -19.06
CA HIS A 410 11.74 24.50 -17.75
C HIS A 410 12.67 23.89 -16.68
N PRO A 411 12.84 24.56 -15.52
CA PRO A 411 13.79 24.11 -14.49
C PRO A 411 13.55 22.69 -13.98
N ASP A 412 12.28 22.25 -13.98
CA ASP A 412 11.88 20.93 -13.47
C ASP A 412 11.97 19.83 -14.54
N PHE A 413 12.26 20.20 -15.82
CA PHE A 413 12.44 19.20 -16.87
C PHE A 413 13.81 18.54 -16.75
N ASN A 414 13.83 17.22 -16.52
CA ASN A 414 15.06 16.49 -16.20
C ASN A 414 15.12 15.08 -16.79
N LYS A 415 14.28 14.75 -17.77
CA LYS A 415 14.17 13.37 -18.28
C LYS A 415 14.63 13.23 -19.72
N GLY A 416 15.18 12.06 -20.07
CA GLY A 416 15.49 11.64 -21.43
C GLY A 416 16.87 12.04 -21.94
N TYR A 417 17.58 12.97 -21.29
CA TYR A 417 18.92 13.40 -21.76
C TYR A 417 19.95 12.28 -21.77
N ALA A 418 19.92 11.40 -20.75
CA ALA A 418 20.86 10.27 -20.68
C ALA A 418 20.61 9.25 -21.80
N TYR A 419 19.36 8.96 -22.12
CA TYR A 419 19.01 8.08 -23.23
C TYR A 419 19.34 8.69 -24.59
N MET A 420 19.12 10.01 -24.77
CA MET A 420 19.55 10.68 -25.99
C MET A 420 21.05 10.67 -26.14
N ALA A 421 21.80 10.93 -25.06
CA ALA A 421 23.26 10.78 -25.06
C ALA A 421 23.70 9.36 -25.51
N LEU A 422 23.01 8.34 -24.96
CA LEU A 422 23.26 6.94 -25.30
C LEU A 422 22.99 6.65 -26.80
N CYS A 423 21.88 7.17 -27.34
CA CYS A 423 21.60 7.08 -28.78
C CYS A 423 22.69 7.77 -29.62
N CYS A 424 23.13 8.96 -29.23
CA CYS A 424 24.22 9.68 -29.93
C CYS A 424 25.54 8.90 -29.84
N TRP A 425 25.84 8.25 -28.71
CA TRP A 425 27.01 7.38 -28.58
C TRP A 425 26.97 6.22 -29.56
N ASP A 426 25.89 5.48 -29.65
CA ASP A 426 25.72 4.34 -30.55
C ASP A 426 25.74 4.77 -32.01
N LEU A 427 25.22 5.93 -32.34
CA LEU A 427 25.25 6.52 -33.69
C LEU A 427 26.56 7.24 -34.01
N ARG A 428 27.57 7.25 -33.09
CA ARG A 428 28.88 7.90 -33.22
C ARG A 428 28.83 9.41 -33.47
N LYS A 429 27.79 10.07 -32.98
CA LYS A 429 27.57 11.52 -33.02
C LYS A 429 28.25 12.19 -31.82
N LYS A 430 29.57 12.34 -31.89
CA LYS A 430 30.41 12.74 -30.74
C LYS A 430 30.01 14.08 -30.12
N ASP A 431 29.75 15.09 -30.93
CA ASP A 431 29.48 16.45 -30.46
C ASP A 431 28.13 16.48 -29.73
N GLU A 432 27.08 15.87 -30.30
CA GLU A 432 25.78 15.74 -29.70
C GLU A 432 25.81 14.87 -28.44
N PHE A 433 26.59 13.79 -28.46
CA PHE A 433 26.80 12.96 -27.26
C PHE A 433 27.33 13.80 -26.10
N MET A 434 28.34 14.62 -26.30
CA MET A 434 28.94 15.46 -25.26
C MET A 434 27.93 16.51 -24.73
N GLU A 435 27.14 17.11 -25.64
CA GLU A 435 26.10 18.04 -25.24
C GLU A 435 25.04 17.39 -24.34
N TYR A 436 24.49 16.24 -24.77
CA TYR A 436 23.45 15.55 -23.99
C TYR A 436 24.01 14.87 -22.74
N LEU A 437 25.27 14.43 -22.75
CA LEU A 437 25.97 13.95 -21.55
C LEU A 437 26.02 15.06 -20.48
N GLN A 438 26.42 16.28 -20.87
CA GLN A 438 26.49 17.41 -19.97
C GLN A 438 25.09 17.74 -19.40
N LYS A 439 24.07 17.84 -20.27
CA LYS A 439 22.68 18.08 -19.85
C LYS A 439 22.17 17.00 -18.88
N SER A 440 22.51 15.73 -19.15
CA SER A 440 22.07 14.61 -18.29
C SER A 440 22.68 14.68 -16.89
N VAL A 441 23.98 15.00 -16.81
CA VAL A 441 24.69 15.13 -15.53
C VAL A 441 24.23 16.35 -14.73
N GLU A 442 23.94 17.47 -15.40
CA GLU A 442 23.47 18.70 -14.76
C GLU A 442 22.02 18.60 -14.27
N ARG A 443 21.15 17.97 -15.06
CA ARG A 443 19.69 17.94 -14.79
C ARG A 443 19.24 16.71 -14.02
N ASN A 444 19.83 15.54 -14.30
CA ASN A 444 19.47 14.29 -13.66
C ASN A 444 20.69 13.35 -13.50
N PRO A 445 21.58 13.63 -12.52
CA PRO A 445 22.76 12.78 -12.29
C PRO A 445 22.41 11.31 -12.00
N ARG A 446 21.25 11.06 -11.41
CA ARG A 446 20.75 9.73 -11.08
C ARG A 446 20.44 8.91 -12.35
N GLU A 447 19.72 9.50 -13.29
CA GLU A 447 19.45 8.90 -14.61
C GLU A 447 20.75 8.73 -15.41
N ALA A 448 21.64 9.72 -15.39
CA ALA A 448 22.96 9.64 -16.03
C ALA A 448 23.77 8.45 -15.51
N LYS A 449 23.80 8.21 -14.19
CA LYS A 449 24.50 7.07 -13.59
C LYS A 449 23.84 5.74 -14.00
N LEU A 450 22.52 5.67 -14.00
CA LEU A 450 21.78 4.47 -14.35
C LEU A 450 21.95 4.07 -15.82
N VAL A 451 21.81 5.04 -16.72
CA VAL A 451 21.75 4.79 -18.17
C VAL A 451 23.15 4.77 -18.82
N LEU A 452 24.05 5.63 -18.38
CA LEU A 452 25.38 5.80 -18.98
C LEU A 452 26.53 5.21 -18.14
N GLY A 453 26.25 4.79 -16.91
CA GLY A 453 27.28 4.36 -15.96
C GLY A 453 28.19 3.27 -16.48
N PHE A 454 27.72 2.37 -17.35
CA PHE A 454 28.54 1.32 -17.96
C PHE A 454 29.64 1.82 -18.93
N LEU A 455 29.55 3.08 -19.36
CA LEU A 455 30.59 3.74 -20.19
C LEU A 455 31.76 4.27 -19.35
N PHE A 456 31.64 4.23 -18.01
CA PHE A 456 32.56 4.84 -17.07
C PHE A 456 33.10 3.82 -16.05
N PRO A 457 34.22 4.08 -15.38
CA PRO A 457 34.65 3.28 -14.24
C PRO A 457 33.59 3.19 -13.15
N GLU A 458 33.37 2.02 -12.57
CA GLU A 458 32.32 1.70 -11.63
C GLU A 458 32.22 2.64 -10.40
N THR A 459 33.37 3.16 -9.95
CA THR A 459 33.46 4.07 -8.80
C THR A 459 33.34 5.55 -9.17
N MET A 460 33.18 5.87 -10.47
CA MET A 460 33.13 7.26 -10.92
C MET A 460 31.77 7.88 -10.69
N GLU A 461 31.74 9.08 -10.12
CA GLU A 461 30.51 9.83 -9.95
C GLU A 461 30.11 10.60 -11.22
N PRO A 462 28.79 10.80 -11.48
CA PRO A 462 28.32 11.48 -12.69
C PRO A 462 28.93 12.86 -12.94
N SER A 463 29.27 13.59 -11.87
CA SER A 463 29.93 14.90 -11.98
C SER A 463 31.29 14.87 -12.70
N GLU A 464 31.92 13.69 -12.84
CA GLU A 464 33.20 13.51 -13.47
C GLU A 464 33.09 12.99 -14.92
N TYR A 465 31.90 12.56 -15.36
CA TYR A 465 31.67 11.91 -16.65
C TYR A 465 32.07 12.76 -17.84
N VAL A 466 31.72 14.05 -17.85
CA VAL A 466 32.05 14.98 -18.95
C VAL A 466 33.55 15.11 -19.10
N GLN A 467 34.26 15.37 -18.01
CA GLN A 467 35.70 15.55 -17.99
C GLN A 467 36.47 14.27 -18.40
N TYR A 468 35.96 13.12 -18.01
CA TYR A 468 36.53 11.83 -18.41
C TYR A 468 36.37 11.62 -19.91
N MET A 469 35.16 11.81 -20.46
CA MET A 469 34.92 11.63 -21.91
C MET A 469 35.64 12.64 -22.78
N GLU A 470 35.82 13.89 -22.36
CA GLU A 470 36.66 14.87 -23.07
C GLU A 470 38.11 14.36 -23.26
N ARG A 471 38.67 13.69 -22.26
CA ARG A 471 40.02 13.12 -22.33
C ARG A 471 40.05 11.89 -23.25
N GLU A 472 39.09 10.99 -23.12
CA GLU A 472 39.05 9.76 -23.93
C GLU A 472 38.81 10.03 -25.42
N LEU A 473 37.97 11.01 -25.75
CA LEU A 473 37.64 11.34 -27.15
C LEU A 473 38.72 12.18 -27.84
N ASN A 474 39.62 12.81 -27.07
CA ASN A 474 40.74 13.59 -27.60
C ASN A 474 42.08 12.79 -27.71
N ASN A 475 42.13 11.55 -27.17
CA ASN A 475 43.21 10.62 -27.31
C ASN A 475 42.98 9.65 -28.48
#